data_d584da28945be059f92646c2123d83ad
#
_entry.id   d584da28945be059f92646c2123d83ad
#
_cell.length_a   1.000
_cell.length_b   1.000
_cell.length_c   1.000
_cell.angle_alpha   90.00
_cell.angle_beta   90.00
_cell.angle_gamma   90.00
#
_symmetry.space_group_name_H-M   'P 1'
#
loop_
_entity.id
_entity.type
_entity.pdbx_description
1 polymer ?
#
loop_
_entity_poly.entity_id
_entity_poly.type
_entity_poly.pdbx_seq_one_letter_code
_entity_poly.pdbx_strand_id
1 'polypeptide(L)'
;YANGVYRSTNSGSNWTQINSGLTTPDIRSIKIDSNGNLFAGSFGGGIYKSTDNGNFWSQINNGLTDLDVKTLAINSNNIIFAGTLAGGTFRSTDSGANWVEINSGLTKTEVWALAISPDDHIFAGTFIGGVYHSTDNGNTWIQFNSGLARSSCYTFAKNTNGHLFAGTFN
;
A
#
# COMPACT_ATOMS: atom_id res chain seq x y z
N TYR A 1 -19.98 7.58 -1.43
CA TYR A 1 -20.29 6.70 -0.29
C TYR A 1 -19.36 5.51 -0.31
N ALA A 2 -18.59 5.30 0.76
CA ALA A 2 -17.67 4.17 0.89
C ALA A 2 -18.46 2.93 1.31
N ASN A 3 -18.31 1.83 0.56
CA ASN A 3 -19.10 0.60 0.76
C ASN A 3 -18.26 -0.57 1.30
N GLY A 4 -16.97 -0.37 1.58
CA GLY A 4 -16.07 -1.36 2.14
C GLY A 4 -15.56 -2.39 1.14
N VAL A 5 -15.44 -3.64 1.59
CA VAL A 5 -14.87 -4.76 0.84
C VAL A 5 -15.95 -5.70 0.35
N TYR A 6 -15.81 -6.16 -0.89
CA TYR A 6 -16.66 -7.17 -1.49
C TYR A 6 -15.80 -8.35 -1.94
N ARG A 7 -16.32 -9.56 -1.81
CA ARG A 7 -15.70 -10.81 -2.25
C ARG A 7 -16.59 -11.51 -3.29
N SER A 8 -15.98 -12.00 -4.34
CA SER A 8 -16.58 -12.96 -5.28
C SER A 8 -15.89 -14.32 -5.16
N THR A 9 -16.65 -15.41 -5.17
CA THR A 9 -16.16 -16.79 -5.19
C THR A 9 -16.45 -17.49 -6.51
N ASN A 10 -16.99 -16.76 -7.52
CA ASN A 10 -17.43 -17.29 -8.80
C ASN A 10 -16.99 -16.39 -9.97
N SER A 11 -15.70 -15.97 -9.94
CA SER A 11 -15.06 -15.18 -11.00
C SER A 11 -15.79 -13.88 -11.35
N GLY A 12 -16.34 -13.20 -10.32
CA GLY A 12 -16.99 -11.90 -10.48
C GLY A 12 -18.48 -11.96 -10.87
N SER A 13 -19.06 -13.16 -11.01
CA SER A 13 -20.49 -13.29 -11.35
C SER A 13 -21.42 -12.75 -10.26
N ASN A 14 -21.02 -12.89 -8.99
CA ASN A 14 -21.72 -12.32 -7.83
C ASN A 14 -20.72 -11.79 -6.82
N TRP A 15 -21.09 -10.72 -6.10
CA TRP A 15 -20.28 -10.09 -5.06
C TRP A 15 -21.04 -10.02 -3.75
N THR A 16 -20.39 -10.42 -2.66
CA THR A 16 -20.91 -10.35 -1.30
C THR A 16 -20.10 -9.35 -0.50
N GLN A 17 -20.75 -8.44 0.19
CA GLN A 17 -20.11 -7.50 1.09
C GLN A 17 -19.57 -8.23 2.32
N ILE A 18 -18.31 -7.94 2.71
CA ILE A 18 -17.59 -8.61 3.81
C ILE A 18 -16.95 -7.57 4.73
N ASN A 19 -17.75 -6.77 5.44
CA ASN A 19 -17.31 -5.63 6.23
C ASN A 19 -17.28 -5.86 7.75
N SER A 20 -17.55 -7.07 8.23
CA SER A 20 -17.56 -7.35 9.67
C SER A 20 -16.22 -6.99 10.32
N GLY A 21 -16.23 -6.11 11.32
CA GLY A 21 -15.02 -5.58 11.98
C GLY A 21 -14.41 -4.33 11.34
N LEU A 22 -14.82 -3.93 10.13
CA LEU A 22 -14.40 -2.64 9.55
C LEU A 22 -15.18 -1.49 10.21
N THR A 23 -14.47 -0.61 10.89
CA THR A 23 -15.05 0.61 11.48
C THR A 23 -15.04 1.78 10.49
N THR A 24 -14.20 1.71 9.45
CA THR A 24 -14.07 2.71 8.39
C THR A 24 -14.10 2.00 7.03
N PRO A 25 -15.20 2.11 6.26
CA PRO A 25 -15.37 1.37 5.01
C PRO A 25 -14.77 2.04 3.77
N ASP A 26 -14.07 3.19 3.90
CA ASP A 26 -13.38 3.84 2.77
C ASP A 26 -12.06 3.13 2.46
N ILE A 27 -12.15 1.97 1.82
CA ILE A 27 -11.00 1.12 1.49
C ILE A 27 -10.34 1.60 0.19
N ARG A 28 -9.04 1.86 0.26
CA ARG A 28 -8.22 2.39 -0.84
C ARG A 28 -7.29 1.35 -1.45
N SER A 29 -6.88 0.36 -0.67
CA SER A 29 -5.95 -0.68 -1.12
C SER A 29 -6.25 -2.00 -0.42
N ILE A 30 -6.17 -3.10 -1.16
CA ILE A 30 -6.23 -4.47 -0.62
C ILE A 30 -5.04 -5.25 -1.14
N LYS A 31 -4.38 -5.99 -0.25
CA LYS A 31 -3.29 -6.92 -0.58
C LYS A 31 -3.49 -8.24 0.14
N ILE A 32 -2.89 -9.29 -0.43
CA ILE A 32 -2.89 -10.64 0.13
C ILE A 32 -1.44 -11.08 0.25
N ASP A 33 -1.05 -11.59 1.43
CA ASP A 33 0.29 -12.17 1.64
C ASP A 33 0.36 -13.63 1.15
N SER A 34 1.54 -14.24 1.18
CA SER A 34 1.74 -15.64 0.75
C SER A 34 1.03 -16.67 1.64
N ASN A 35 0.58 -16.29 2.83
CA ASN A 35 -0.17 -17.13 3.76
C ASN A 35 -1.70 -17.00 3.58
N GLY A 36 -2.14 -16.16 2.63
CA GLY A 36 -3.56 -15.89 2.37
C GLY A 36 -4.21 -14.87 3.30
N ASN A 37 -3.43 -14.19 4.16
CA ASN A 37 -3.97 -13.09 4.97
C ASN A 37 -4.25 -11.87 4.09
N LEU A 38 -5.41 -11.23 4.33
CA LEU A 38 -5.79 -10.00 3.64
C LEU A 38 -5.43 -8.79 4.48
N PHE A 39 -4.95 -7.74 3.81
CA PHE A 39 -4.66 -6.44 4.40
C PHE A 39 -5.41 -5.37 3.61
N ALA A 40 -6.19 -4.54 4.32
CA ALA A 40 -6.96 -3.45 3.73
C ALA A 40 -6.52 -2.12 4.34
N GLY A 41 -6.02 -1.23 3.48
CA GLY A 41 -5.72 0.16 3.83
C GLY A 41 -6.94 1.03 3.60
N SER A 42 -7.30 1.85 4.59
CA SER A 42 -8.47 2.72 4.55
C SER A 42 -8.12 4.19 4.73
N PHE A 43 -9.01 5.07 4.31
CA PHE A 43 -8.95 6.50 4.62
C PHE A 43 -9.56 6.75 5.99
N GLY A 44 -8.76 7.22 6.94
CA GLY A 44 -9.17 7.55 8.32
C GLY A 44 -9.23 6.38 9.30
N GLY A 45 -9.14 5.11 8.84
CA GLY A 45 -9.20 3.94 9.72
C GLY A 45 -7.87 3.18 9.85
N GLY A 46 -6.86 3.59 9.09
CA GLY A 46 -5.58 2.87 9.06
C GLY A 46 -5.67 1.54 8.31
N ILE A 47 -5.10 0.50 8.88
CA ILE A 47 -4.96 -0.81 8.24
C ILE A 47 -5.76 -1.85 9.02
N TYR A 48 -6.45 -2.70 8.28
CA TYR A 48 -7.18 -3.86 8.78
C TYR A 48 -6.57 -5.13 8.21
N LYS A 49 -6.61 -6.20 9.02
CA LYS A 49 -6.19 -7.55 8.64
C LYS A 49 -7.33 -8.53 8.81
N SER A 50 -7.45 -9.47 7.87
CA SER A 50 -8.30 -10.65 7.99
C SER A 50 -7.49 -11.91 7.72
N THR A 51 -7.71 -12.95 8.54
CA THR A 51 -7.08 -14.27 8.40
C THR A 51 -8.09 -15.36 8.02
N ASP A 52 -9.33 -14.97 7.71
CA ASP A 52 -10.47 -15.85 7.45
C ASP A 52 -11.20 -15.50 6.14
N ASN A 53 -10.42 -15.10 5.12
CA ASN A 53 -10.92 -14.70 3.80
C ASN A 53 -11.88 -13.50 3.83
N GLY A 54 -11.70 -12.57 4.77
CA GLY A 54 -12.49 -11.36 4.90
C GLY A 54 -13.80 -11.53 5.68
N ASN A 55 -14.04 -12.67 6.33
CA ASN A 55 -15.24 -12.84 7.15
C ASN A 55 -15.21 -11.93 8.39
N PHE A 56 -14.01 -11.67 8.92
CA PHE A 56 -13.81 -10.68 9.99
C PHE A 56 -12.50 -9.91 9.79
N TRP A 57 -12.54 -8.59 10.08
CA TRP A 57 -11.41 -7.68 10.00
C TRP A 57 -11.05 -7.14 11.38
N SER A 58 -9.76 -7.16 11.71
CA SER A 58 -9.20 -6.55 12.91
C SER A 58 -8.30 -5.38 12.54
N GLN A 59 -8.41 -4.27 13.22
CA GLN A 59 -7.54 -3.11 13.04
C GLN A 59 -6.14 -3.41 13.57
N ILE A 60 -5.10 -3.03 12.81
CA ILE A 60 -3.69 -3.33 13.12
C ILE A 60 -2.82 -2.08 12.96
N ASN A 61 -3.03 -1.05 13.78
CA ASN A 61 -2.44 0.28 13.64
C ASN A 61 -1.31 0.61 14.63
N ASN A 62 -0.81 -0.35 15.40
CA ASN A 62 0.22 -0.07 16.40
C ASN A 62 1.49 0.49 15.73
N GLY A 63 1.89 1.73 16.08
CA GLY A 63 3.01 2.46 15.47
C GLY A 63 2.67 3.21 14.17
N LEU A 64 1.45 3.07 13.63
CA LEU A 64 1.00 3.84 12.46
C LEU A 64 0.50 5.22 12.93
N THR A 65 1.24 6.27 12.60
CA THR A 65 0.93 7.64 13.06
C THR A 65 0.01 8.40 12.12
N ASP A 66 -0.21 7.91 10.87
CA ASP A 66 -1.18 8.45 9.91
C ASP A 66 -2.13 7.33 9.47
N LEU A 67 -3.44 7.54 9.71
CA LEU A 67 -4.48 6.57 9.42
C LEU A 67 -5.11 6.72 8.02
N ASP A 68 -4.66 7.70 7.24
CA ASP A 68 -5.11 7.89 5.86
C ASP A 68 -4.26 7.07 4.88
N VAL A 69 -4.47 5.75 4.88
CA VAL A 69 -3.69 4.81 4.06
C VAL A 69 -4.19 4.80 2.63
N LYS A 70 -3.33 5.21 1.70
CA LYS A 70 -3.61 5.27 0.26
C LYS A 70 -3.28 3.98 -0.46
N THR A 71 -2.19 3.33 -0.07
CA THR A 71 -1.65 2.19 -0.79
C THR A 71 -0.93 1.22 0.13
N LEU A 72 -0.99 -0.06 -0.22
CA LEU A 72 -0.24 -1.14 0.41
C LEU A 72 0.58 -1.88 -0.64
N ALA A 73 1.74 -2.39 -0.24
CA ALA A 73 2.53 -3.34 -1.02
C ALA A 73 3.10 -4.42 -0.09
N ILE A 74 3.30 -5.62 -0.61
CA ILE A 74 3.86 -6.76 0.13
C ILE A 74 4.96 -7.38 -0.73
N ASN A 75 6.16 -7.56 -0.18
CA ASN A 75 7.28 -8.15 -0.89
C ASN A 75 7.31 -9.71 -0.76
N SER A 76 8.29 -10.34 -1.40
CA SER A 76 8.44 -11.80 -1.41
C SER A 76 8.67 -12.40 -0.01
N ASN A 77 9.18 -11.62 0.93
CA ASN A 77 9.42 -11.99 2.33
C ASN A 77 8.23 -11.67 3.26
N ASN A 78 7.05 -11.35 2.71
CA ASN A 78 5.86 -10.91 3.45
C ASN A 78 6.06 -9.65 4.30
N ILE A 79 7.06 -8.82 3.99
CA ILE A 79 7.17 -7.48 4.58
C ILE A 79 6.10 -6.60 3.95
N ILE A 80 5.34 -5.90 4.80
CA ILE A 80 4.24 -5.05 4.36
C ILE A 80 4.69 -3.60 4.40
N PHE A 81 4.39 -2.87 3.33
CA PHE A 81 4.64 -1.44 3.20
C PHE A 81 3.31 -0.72 3.03
N ALA A 82 3.17 0.41 3.72
CA ALA A 82 2.01 1.29 3.63
C ALA A 82 2.47 2.69 3.21
N GLY A 83 1.78 3.26 2.23
CA GLY A 83 1.91 4.66 1.86
C GLY A 83 0.68 5.43 2.35
N THR A 84 0.92 6.57 3.00
CA THR A 84 -0.12 7.38 3.64
C THR A 84 -0.23 8.79 3.03
N LEU A 85 -1.27 9.52 3.42
CA LEU A 85 -1.54 10.86 2.90
C LEU A 85 -0.54 11.92 3.38
N ALA A 86 -0.11 11.84 4.64
CA ALA A 86 0.76 12.85 5.25
C ALA A 86 1.95 12.25 6.02
N GLY A 87 1.87 10.98 6.47
CA GLY A 87 2.90 10.32 7.28
C GLY A 87 4.03 9.67 6.48
N GLY A 88 3.93 9.66 5.15
CA GLY A 88 4.94 9.02 4.30
C GLY A 88 4.75 7.51 4.17
N THR A 89 5.83 6.78 4.35
CA THR A 89 5.87 5.32 4.25
C THR A 89 6.09 4.66 5.60
N PHE A 90 5.39 3.55 5.81
CA PHE A 90 5.52 2.68 6.98
C PHE A 90 5.82 1.26 6.56
N ARG A 91 6.50 0.52 7.41
CA ARG A 91 6.84 -0.89 7.21
C ARG A 91 6.45 -1.72 8.42
N SER A 92 5.92 -2.91 8.16
CA SER A 92 5.75 -3.96 9.15
C SER A 92 6.48 -5.23 8.69
N THR A 93 7.26 -5.84 9.59
CA THR A 93 7.98 -7.11 9.40
C THR A 93 7.35 -8.26 10.18
N ASP A 94 6.24 -8.01 10.87
CA ASP A 94 5.56 -8.94 11.79
C ASP A 94 4.06 -9.09 11.47
N SER A 95 3.74 -9.11 10.17
CA SER A 95 2.37 -9.26 9.66
C SER A 95 1.40 -8.20 10.18
N GLY A 96 1.86 -6.97 10.38
CA GLY A 96 1.06 -5.83 10.78
C GLY A 96 0.92 -5.64 12.29
N ALA A 97 1.60 -6.44 13.12
CA ALA A 97 1.52 -6.28 14.57
C ALA A 97 2.15 -4.95 15.03
N ASN A 98 3.24 -4.52 14.37
CA ASN A 98 3.89 -3.24 14.61
C ASN A 98 4.27 -2.56 13.29
N TRP A 99 4.15 -1.22 13.24
CA TRP A 99 4.53 -0.38 12.11
C TRP A 99 5.65 0.58 12.50
N VAL A 100 6.61 0.74 11.61
CA VAL A 100 7.75 1.66 11.77
C VAL A 100 7.75 2.62 10.58
N GLU A 101 7.86 3.90 10.84
CA GLU A 101 8.05 4.93 9.83
C GLU A 101 9.42 4.76 9.15
N ILE A 102 9.44 4.83 7.80
CA ILE A 102 10.63 4.61 6.98
C ILE A 102 10.76 5.72 5.92
N ASN A 103 10.96 6.97 6.35
CA ASN A 103 10.94 8.15 5.48
C ASN A 103 12.33 8.74 5.15
N SER A 104 13.44 8.09 5.54
CA SER A 104 14.79 8.63 5.29
C SER A 104 15.06 8.82 3.79
N GLY A 105 15.26 10.07 3.36
CA GLY A 105 15.42 10.47 1.95
C GLY A 105 14.10 10.74 1.21
N LEU A 106 12.95 10.42 1.79
CA LEU A 106 11.63 10.74 1.21
C LEU A 106 11.28 12.21 1.55
N THR A 107 11.47 13.13 0.61
CA THR A 107 11.23 14.56 0.84
C THR A 107 9.76 14.98 0.65
N LYS A 108 8.92 14.06 0.13
CA LYS A 108 7.48 14.22 -0.05
C LYS A 108 6.78 13.04 0.59
N THR A 109 5.99 13.30 1.61
CA THR A 109 5.34 12.28 2.45
C THR A 109 3.92 11.93 2.02
N GLU A 110 3.38 12.60 1.00
CA GLU A 110 2.08 12.24 0.43
C GLU A 110 2.26 11.11 -0.60
N VAL A 111 2.14 9.84 -0.15
CA VAL A 111 2.43 8.64 -0.94
C VAL A 111 1.12 8.04 -1.48
N TRP A 112 0.97 8.10 -2.81
CA TRP A 112 -0.24 7.64 -3.50
C TRP A 112 -0.15 6.21 -4.03
N ALA A 113 1.06 5.77 -4.37
CA ALA A 113 1.30 4.46 -4.96
C ALA A 113 2.56 3.81 -4.40
N LEU A 114 2.50 2.51 -4.20
CA LEU A 114 3.65 1.65 -3.92
C LEU A 114 3.68 0.51 -4.93
N ALA A 115 4.87 0.20 -5.43
CA ALA A 115 5.12 -1.00 -6.24
C ALA A 115 6.40 -1.70 -5.75
N ILE A 116 6.46 -3.00 -5.98
CA ILE A 116 7.63 -3.83 -5.68
C ILE A 116 8.06 -4.56 -6.94
N SER A 117 9.35 -4.45 -7.28
CA SER A 117 9.94 -5.17 -8.41
C SER A 117 10.14 -6.66 -8.08
N PRO A 118 10.46 -7.50 -9.07
CA PRO A 118 10.82 -8.90 -8.82
C PRO A 118 12.02 -9.09 -7.88
N ASP A 119 12.93 -8.11 -7.83
CA ASP A 119 14.12 -8.09 -6.98
C ASP A 119 13.85 -7.44 -5.60
N ASP A 120 12.57 -7.33 -5.21
CA ASP A 120 12.10 -6.70 -3.96
C ASP A 120 12.49 -5.23 -3.77
N HIS A 121 12.88 -4.52 -4.84
CA HIS A 121 13.03 -3.07 -4.78
C HIS A 121 11.67 -2.39 -4.69
N ILE A 122 11.59 -1.33 -3.90
CA ILE A 122 10.34 -0.61 -3.63
C ILE A 122 10.34 0.71 -4.37
N PHE A 123 9.22 1.03 -5.01
CA PHE A 123 8.96 2.32 -5.65
C PHE A 123 7.78 2.99 -4.96
N ALA A 124 7.97 4.26 -4.59
CA ALA A 124 6.93 5.11 -4.02
C ALA A 124 6.61 6.26 -4.97
N GLY A 125 5.36 6.31 -5.40
CA GLY A 125 4.80 7.43 -6.16
C GLY A 125 4.21 8.45 -5.22
N THR A 126 4.65 9.71 -5.34
CA THR A 126 4.27 10.79 -4.42
C THR A 126 3.54 11.91 -5.14
N PHE A 127 2.78 12.72 -4.36
CA PHE A 127 2.20 13.96 -4.85
C PHE A 127 3.30 15.01 -5.00
N ILE A 128 3.42 15.58 -6.20
CA ILE A 128 4.40 16.63 -6.57
C ILE A 128 5.89 16.21 -6.43
N GLY A 129 6.20 15.01 -5.92
CA GLY A 129 7.58 14.54 -5.74
C GLY A 129 8.04 13.55 -6.80
N GLY A 130 7.14 13.05 -7.63
CA GLY A 130 7.41 12.00 -8.59
C GLY A 130 7.62 10.64 -7.93
N VAL A 131 8.64 9.93 -8.36
CA VAL A 131 8.96 8.57 -7.93
C VAL A 131 10.20 8.54 -7.05
N TYR A 132 10.13 7.80 -5.96
CA TYR A 132 11.26 7.42 -5.11
C TYR A 132 11.49 5.92 -5.21
N HIS A 133 12.73 5.51 -5.04
CA HIS A 133 13.18 4.13 -5.13
C HIS A 133 13.99 3.76 -3.89
N SER A 134 13.76 2.56 -3.35
CA SER A 134 14.53 1.97 -2.26
C SER A 134 14.93 0.55 -2.62
N THR A 135 16.18 0.19 -2.31
CA THR A 135 16.76 -1.16 -2.48
C THR A 135 17.04 -1.86 -1.15
N ASP A 136 16.70 -1.22 -0.03
CA ASP A 136 17.04 -1.65 1.33
C ASP A 136 15.80 -1.77 2.24
N ASN A 137 14.67 -2.22 1.66
CA ASN A 137 13.39 -2.36 2.34
C ASN A 137 12.86 -1.05 2.94
N GLY A 138 13.12 0.09 2.27
CA GLY A 138 12.62 1.39 2.66
C GLY A 138 13.47 2.08 3.73
N ASN A 139 14.63 1.53 4.14
CA ASN A 139 15.51 2.22 5.08
C ASN A 139 16.03 3.54 4.51
N THR A 140 16.28 3.57 3.19
CA THR A 140 16.64 4.81 2.47
C THR A 140 15.87 4.93 1.16
N TRP A 141 15.49 6.16 0.80
CA TRP A 141 14.82 6.50 -0.44
C TRP A 141 15.64 7.47 -1.26
N ILE A 142 15.74 7.21 -2.56
CA ILE A 142 16.38 8.08 -3.53
C ILE A 142 15.35 8.50 -4.56
N GLN A 143 15.28 9.79 -4.88
CA GLN A 143 14.40 10.29 -5.93
C GLN A 143 14.84 9.74 -7.29
N PHE A 144 13.90 9.21 -8.08
CA PHE A 144 14.17 8.47 -9.32
C PHE A 144 13.31 9.00 -10.48
N ASN A 145 13.52 10.26 -10.83
CA ASN A 145 12.69 11.04 -11.78
C ASN A 145 13.34 11.31 -13.14
N SER A 146 14.46 10.66 -13.49
CA SER A 146 15.10 10.88 -14.79
C SER A 146 14.14 10.55 -15.92
N GLY A 147 13.84 11.53 -16.79
CA GLY A 147 12.85 11.41 -17.87
C GLY A 147 11.39 11.58 -17.44
N LEU A 148 11.10 11.65 -16.13
CA LEU A 148 9.78 12.04 -15.65
C LEU A 148 9.72 13.55 -15.48
N ALA A 149 8.71 14.20 -16.05
CA ALA A 149 8.41 15.59 -15.70
C ALA A 149 8.12 15.67 -14.19
N ARG A 150 8.24 16.86 -13.58
CA ARG A 150 7.79 17.07 -12.17
C ARG A 150 6.29 16.80 -12.11
N SER A 151 5.94 15.59 -11.73
CA SER A 151 4.58 15.11 -11.79
C SER A 151 4.22 14.32 -10.53
N SER A 152 2.95 14.36 -10.17
CA SER A 152 2.41 13.47 -9.15
C SER A 152 2.29 12.07 -9.75
N CYS A 153 2.79 11.05 -9.06
CA CYS A 153 2.66 9.66 -9.48
C CYS A 153 1.56 8.98 -8.66
N TYR A 154 0.47 8.60 -9.35
CA TYR A 154 -0.74 8.08 -8.72
C TYR A 154 -0.87 6.56 -8.76
N THR A 155 -0.17 5.90 -9.68
CA THR A 155 -0.29 4.47 -9.85
C THR A 155 0.93 3.87 -10.51
N PHE A 156 1.17 2.60 -10.21
CA PHE A 156 2.16 1.78 -10.90
C PHE A 156 1.52 0.52 -11.47
N ALA A 157 2.08 0.06 -12.57
CA ALA A 157 1.88 -1.28 -13.09
C ALA A 157 3.24 -1.88 -13.45
N LYS A 158 3.35 -3.20 -13.40
CA LYS A 158 4.54 -3.91 -13.90
C LYS A 158 4.13 -5.07 -14.79
N ASN A 159 4.97 -5.36 -15.79
CA ASN A 159 4.79 -6.54 -16.62
C ASN A 159 5.69 -7.71 -16.13
N THR A 160 5.54 -8.86 -16.78
CA THR A 160 6.31 -10.06 -16.48
C THR A 160 7.81 -9.94 -16.77
N ASN A 161 8.20 -8.98 -17.63
CA ASN A 161 9.60 -8.70 -17.96
C ASN A 161 10.27 -7.73 -16.96
N GLY A 162 9.55 -7.33 -15.89
CA GLY A 162 10.07 -6.42 -14.87
C GLY A 162 10.01 -4.93 -15.25
N HIS A 163 9.43 -4.55 -16.41
CA HIS A 163 9.23 -3.15 -16.74
C HIS A 163 8.20 -2.52 -15.80
N LEU A 164 8.53 -1.36 -15.27
CA LEU A 164 7.66 -0.56 -14.41
C LEU A 164 7.04 0.58 -15.24
N PHE A 165 5.74 0.76 -15.06
CA PHE A 165 4.95 1.82 -15.68
C PHE A 165 4.40 2.73 -14.58
N ALA A 166 4.52 4.03 -14.74
CA ALA A 166 3.99 5.02 -13.81
C ALA A 166 2.89 5.84 -14.48
N GLY A 167 1.72 5.90 -13.87
CA GLY A 167 0.64 6.81 -14.24
C GLY A 167 0.80 8.12 -13.47
N THR A 168 0.97 9.24 -14.21
CA THR A 168 1.28 10.54 -13.65
C THR A 168 0.24 11.59 -14.03
N PHE A 169 0.18 12.66 -13.22
CA PHE A 169 -0.65 13.83 -13.46
C PHE A 169 0.20 15.10 -13.25
N ASN A 170 0.07 16.08 -14.16
CA ASN A 170 0.67 17.42 -14.10
C ASN A 170 -0.31 18.43 -13.56
#